data_221bc0ebfbe919017a9b25f8a5db808d
#
_entry.id   221bc0ebfbe919017a9b25f8a5db808d
#
_cell.length_a   1.000
_cell.length_b   1.000
_cell.length_c   1.000
_cell.angle_alpha   90.00
_cell.angle_beta   90.00
_cell.angle_gamma   90.00
#
_symmetry.space_group_name_H-M   'P 1'
#
loop_
_entity.id
_entity.type
_entity.pdbx_description
1 polymer ?
#
loop_
_entity_poly.entity_id
_entity_poly.type
_entity_poly.pdbx_seq_one_letter_code
_entity_poly.pdbx_strand_id
1 'polypeptide(L)'
;MVASVEKRTGQAVAIKVIDVENAEDEVDDIIQEISILSGLNSPYTTKYYGSYLKGSDLWIIMEYCSGGSCGNLMRPGSIPEDYITIIIRELLMGLEYLHNDNKLHRDIKGDNIRQTQPSSLLTETRQLQTSCLVRMDR
;
A
#
# COMPACT_ATOMS: atom_id res chain seq x y z
N MET A 1 4.46 6.32 -9.22
CA MET A 1 4.22 4.86 -9.08
C MET A 1 3.63 4.33 -10.36
N VAL A 2 4.13 3.21 -10.87
CA VAL A 2 3.71 2.60 -12.14
C VAL A 2 3.15 1.21 -11.87
N ALA A 3 1.99 0.89 -12.48
CA ALA A 3 1.47 -0.47 -12.51
C ALA A 3 2.23 -1.28 -13.57
N SER A 4 2.61 -2.50 -13.26
CA SER A 4 3.32 -3.41 -14.15
C SER A 4 2.89 -4.86 -13.93
N VAL A 5 3.41 -5.77 -14.72
CA VAL A 5 3.11 -7.20 -14.60
C VAL A 5 4.43 -7.97 -14.52
N GLU A 6 4.55 -8.84 -13.52
CA GLU A 6 5.67 -9.76 -13.44
C GLU A 6 5.58 -10.78 -14.57
N LYS A 7 6.60 -10.84 -15.43
CA LYS A 7 6.58 -11.65 -16.67
C LYS A 7 6.46 -13.15 -16.42
N ARG A 8 7.01 -13.65 -15.30
CA ARG A 8 7.04 -15.09 -15.01
C ARG A 8 5.69 -15.60 -14.48
N THR A 9 5.03 -14.82 -13.64
CA THR A 9 3.80 -15.24 -12.94
C THR A 9 2.53 -14.62 -13.52
N GLY A 10 2.66 -13.54 -14.29
CA GLY A 10 1.52 -12.73 -14.74
C GLY A 10 0.91 -11.86 -13.63
N GLN A 11 1.53 -11.80 -12.45
CA GLN A 11 1.01 -11.06 -11.32
C GLN A 11 1.15 -9.56 -11.54
N ALA A 12 0.07 -8.80 -11.27
CA ALA A 12 0.12 -7.35 -11.25
C ALA A 12 0.93 -6.85 -10.03
N VAL A 13 1.83 -5.91 -10.27
CA VAL A 13 2.68 -5.30 -9.25
C VAL A 13 2.68 -3.78 -9.39
N ALA A 14 2.91 -3.08 -8.29
CA ALA A 14 3.17 -1.65 -8.26
C ALA A 14 4.67 -1.40 -8.11
N ILE A 15 5.20 -0.48 -8.92
CA ILE A 15 6.62 -0.11 -8.88
C ILE A 15 6.71 1.37 -8.49
N LYS A 16 7.42 1.66 -7.37
CA LYS A 16 7.85 3.00 -6.98
C LYS A 16 9.28 3.15 -7.49
N VAL A 17 9.54 4.17 -8.30
CA VAL A 17 10.88 4.49 -8.80
C VAL A 17 11.35 5.76 -8.09
N ILE A 18 12.55 5.73 -7.53
CA ILE A 18 13.20 6.83 -6.82
C ILE A 18 14.56 7.05 -7.48
N ASP A 19 14.83 8.27 -7.92
CA ASP A 19 16.15 8.68 -8.41
C ASP A 19 17.05 8.97 -7.21
N VAL A 20 18.01 8.07 -6.95
CA VAL A 20 18.89 8.17 -5.77
C VAL A 20 20.03 9.17 -5.95
N GLU A 21 20.37 9.58 -7.18
CA GLU A 21 21.37 10.63 -7.42
C GLU A 21 20.84 12.00 -7.01
N ASN A 22 19.56 12.25 -7.25
CA ASN A 22 18.90 13.50 -6.87
C ASN A 22 18.36 13.51 -5.43
N ALA A 23 18.41 12.36 -4.74
CA ALA A 23 17.92 12.16 -3.37
C ALA A 23 19.05 11.88 -2.37
N GLU A 24 20.26 12.41 -2.59
CA GLU A 24 21.45 12.12 -1.77
C GLU A 24 21.21 12.34 -0.28
N ASP A 25 20.49 13.41 0.10
CA ASP A 25 20.17 13.73 1.50
C ASP A 25 19.08 12.81 2.12
N GLU A 26 18.37 12.01 1.30
CA GLU A 26 17.24 11.15 1.71
C GLU A 26 17.58 9.65 1.61
N VAL A 27 18.80 9.27 1.21
CA VAL A 27 19.17 7.86 0.96
C VAL A 27 19.02 7.00 2.21
N ASP A 28 19.44 7.50 3.37
CA ASP A 28 19.30 6.78 4.64
C ASP A 28 17.85 6.55 5.03
N ASP A 29 16.98 7.52 4.79
CA ASP A 29 15.54 7.41 5.01
C ASP A 29 14.90 6.38 4.08
N ILE A 30 15.32 6.34 2.81
CA ILE A 30 14.87 5.35 1.82
C ILE A 30 15.29 3.93 2.23
N ILE A 31 16.53 3.74 2.68
CA ILE A 31 17.04 2.46 3.18
C ILE A 31 16.23 2.02 4.40
N GLN A 32 15.95 2.93 5.33
CA GLN A 32 15.13 2.64 6.49
C GLN A 32 13.69 2.26 6.11
N GLU A 33 13.07 2.97 5.15
CA GLU A 33 11.73 2.63 4.62
C GLU A 33 11.70 1.21 4.07
N ILE A 34 12.68 0.85 3.21
CA ILE A 34 12.80 -0.49 2.64
C ILE A 34 13.00 -1.55 3.73
N SER A 35 13.83 -1.28 4.73
CA SER A 35 14.06 -2.20 5.85
C SER A 35 12.75 -2.46 6.62
N ILE A 36 11.96 -1.43 6.88
CA ILE A 36 10.64 -1.57 7.52
C ILE A 36 9.70 -2.39 6.63
N LEU A 37 9.57 -2.01 5.34
CA LEU A 37 8.69 -2.69 4.38
C LEU A 37 9.03 -4.17 4.23
N SER A 38 10.32 -4.51 4.15
CA SER A 38 10.77 -5.90 3.99
C SER A 38 10.47 -6.80 5.18
N GLY A 39 10.32 -6.21 6.37
CA GLY A 39 9.94 -6.92 7.61
C GLY A 39 8.44 -7.07 7.81
N LEU A 40 7.59 -6.42 7.02
CA LEU A 40 6.14 -6.52 7.16
C LEU A 40 5.59 -7.79 6.51
N ASN A 41 4.82 -8.56 7.29
CA ASN A 41 4.13 -9.75 6.80
C ASN A 41 2.74 -9.86 7.46
N SER A 42 1.79 -9.08 6.96
CA SER A 42 0.42 -9.04 7.43
C SER A 42 -0.55 -8.95 6.26
N PRO A 43 -1.76 -9.53 6.33
CA PRO A 43 -2.79 -9.34 5.32
C PRO A 43 -3.33 -7.90 5.28
N TYR A 44 -2.98 -7.07 6.28
CA TYR A 44 -3.44 -5.68 6.42
C TYR A 44 -2.38 -4.66 5.99
N THR A 45 -1.20 -5.10 5.55
CA THR A 45 -0.13 -4.24 5.04
C THR A 45 0.20 -4.59 3.59
N THR A 46 0.50 -3.58 2.77
CA THR A 46 0.92 -3.79 1.38
C THR A 46 2.17 -4.66 1.34
N LYS A 47 2.14 -5.77 0.59
CA LYS A 47 3.28 -6.68 0.48
C LYS A 47 4.41 -6.04 -0.30
N TYR A 48 5.61 -6.18 0.25
CA TYR A 48 6.86 -5.85 -0.43
C TYR A 48 7.41 -7.11 -1.11
N TYR A 49 7.82 -7.00 -2.37
CA TYR A 49 8.37 -8.12 -3.14
C TYR A 49 9.89 -8.02 -3.35
N GLY A 50 10.45 -6.82 -3.28
CA GLY A 50 11.88 -6.59 -3.44
C GLY A 50 12.20 -5.19 -3.92
N SER A 51 13.48 -4.85 -3.92
CA SER A 51 14.00 -3.62 -4.51
C SER A 51 15.23 -3.92 -5.37
N TYR A 52 15.41 -3.12 -6.41
CA TYR A 52 16.47 -3.27 -7.39
C TYR A 52 17.02 -1.91 -7.78
N LEU A 53 18.33 -1.77 -7.82
CA LEU A 53 18.99 -0.59 -8.36
C LEU A 53 19.24 -0.79 -9.85
N LYS A 54 18.79 0.15 -10.68
CA LYS A 54 19.00 0.16 -12.12
C LYS A 54 19.50 1.53 -12.56
N GLY A 55 20.82 1.64 -12.78
CA GLY A 55 21.47 2.95 -12.94
C GLY A 55 21.35 3.75 -11.65
N SER A 56 20.89 4.99 -11.75
CA SER A 56 20.56 5.86 -10.61
C SER A 56 19.17 5.63 -10.04
N ASP A 57 18.34 4.78 -10.65
CA ASP A 57 16.97 4.54 -10.22
C ASP A 57 16.87 3.36 -9.26
N LEU A 58 16.31 3.59 -8.08
CA LEU A 58 15.89 2.54 -7.15
C LEU A 58 14.43 2.17 -7.41
N TRP A 59 14.22 0.91 -7.77
CA TRP A 59 12.90 0.32 -8.06
C TRP A 59 12.43 -0.48 -6.88
N ILE A 60 11.32 -0.07 -6.26
CA ILE A 60 10.68 -0.78 -5.14
C ILE A 60 9.42 -1.46 -5.68
N ILE A 61 9.39 -2.79 -5.60
CA ILE A 61 8.31 -3.64 -6.11
C ILE A 61 7.38 -4.02 -4.97
N MET A 62 6.10 -3.71 -5.13
CA MET A 62 5.07 -3.93 -4.10
C MET A 62 3.79 -4.51 -4.70
N GLU A 63 2.91 -4.96 -3.85
CA GLU A 63 1.55 -5.39 -4.21
C GLU A 63 0.78 -4.27 -4.92
N TYR A 64 0.14 -4.64 -6.02
CA TYR A 64 -0.74 -3.74 -6.76
C TYR A 64 -2.16 -3.78 -6.20
N CYS A 65 -2.62 -2.66 -5.66
CA CYS A 65 -3.96 -2.50 -5.12
C CYS A 65 -4.88 -1.95 -6.20
N SER A 66 -5.60 -2.82 -6.91
CA SER A 66 -6.45 -2.47 -8.06
C SER A 66 -7.64 -1.58 -7.70
N GLY A 67 -8.10 -1.61 -6.45
CA GLY A 67 -9.18 -0.75 -5.94
C GLY A 67 -8.76 0.71 -5.71
N GLY A 68 -7.48 1.02 -5.84
CA GLY A 68 -6.96 2.37 -5.60
C GLY A 68 -6.92 2.76 -4.13
N SER A 69 -6.92 4.06 -3.84
CA SER A 69 -6.91 4.58 -2.47
C SER A 69 -8.32 5.00 -2.02
N CYS A 70 -8.55 5.02 -0.70
CA CYS A 70 -9.78 5.59 -0.14
C CYS A 70 -9.94 7.07 -0.49
N GLY A 71 -8.84 7.83 -0.63
CA GLY A 71 -8.87 9.19 -1.15
C GLY A 71 -9.45 9.28 -2.57
N ASN A 72 -9.15 8.32 -3.44
CA ASN A 72 -9.74 8.25 -4.78
C ASN A 72 -11.23 7.88 -4.75
N LEU A 73 -11.65 7.00 -3.82
CA LEU A 73 -13.06 6.61 -3.66
C LEU A 73 -13.96 7.77 -3.21
N MET A 74 -13.41 8.73 -2.47
CA MET A 74 -14.15 9.91 -1.99
C MET A 74 -14.33 11.00 -3.04
N ARG A 75 -13.62 10.94 -4.18
CA ARG A 75 -13.72 11.98 -5.24
C ARG A 75 -15.12 12.11 -5.84
N PRO A 76 -15.85 11.03 -6.17
CA PRO A 76 -17.21 11.13 -6.72
C PRO A 76 -18.28 11.43 -5.67
N GLY A 77 -17.97 11.33 -4.37
CA GLY A 77 -18.93 11.55 -3.28
C GLY A 77 -18.52 10.87 -1.98
N SER A 78 -19.42 10.85 -1.00
CA SER A 78 -19.20 10.18 0.28
C SER A 78 -19.26 8.67 0.15
N ILE A 79 -18.40 7.97 0.89
CA ILE A 79 -18.44 6.52 1.00
C ILE A 79 -19.63 6.15 1.93
N PRO A 80 -20.48 5.18 1.56
CA PRO A 80 -21.54 4.69 2.44
C PRO A 80 -21.00 4.19 3.79
N GLU A 81 -21.77 4.40 4.87
CA GLU A 81 -21.30 4.15 6.24
C GLU A 81 -20.94 2.68 6.49
N ASP A 82 -21.66 1.74 5.87
CA ASP A 82 -21.37 0.30 5.97
C ASP A 82 -19.95 -0.03 5.46
N TYR A 83 -19.50 0.63 4.39
CA TYR A 83 -18.14 0.46 3.86
C TYR A 83 -17.09 1.15 4.71
N ILE A 84 -17.41 2.33 5.28
CA ILE A 84 -16.52 3.02 6.21
C ILE A 84 -16.21 2.12 7.41
N THR A 85 -17.20 1.43 7.95
CA THR A 85 -17.02 0.50 9.07
C THR A 85 -16.02 -0.61 8.73
N ILE A 86 -16.10 -1.20 7.53
CA ILE A 86 -15.17 -2.24 7.07
C ILE A 86 -13.77 -1.65 6.92
N ILE A 87 -13.64 -0.51 6.25
CA ILE A 87 -12.34 0.17 6.01
C ILE A 87 -11.65 0.49 7.35
N ILE A 88 -12.38 1.05 8.30
CA ILE A 88 -11.83 1.40 9.62
C ILE A 88 -11.42 0.16 10.39
N ARG A 89 -12.21 -0.91 10.36
CA ARG A 89 -11.84 -2.19 10.99
C ARG A 89 -10.52 -2.71 10.45
N GLU A 90 -10.37 -2.82 9.13
CA GLU A 90 -9.15 -3.34 8.48
C GLU A 90 -7.94 -2.43 8.76
N LEU A 91 -8.16 -1.10 8.76
CA LEU A 91 -7.14 -0.13 9.15
C LEU A 91 -6.66 -0.35 10.58
N LEU A 92 -7.58 -0.52 11.54
CA LEU A 92 -7.24 -0.75 12.95
C LEU A 92 -6.47 -2.06 13.15
N MET A 93 -6.84 -3.13 12.43
CA MET A 93 -6.09 -4.39 12.43
C MET A 93 -4.66 -4.22 11.89
N GLY A 94 -4.49 -3.42 10.84
CA GLY A 94 -3.17 -3.08 10.30
C GLY A 94 -2.32 -2.25 11.27
N LEU A 95 -2.93 -1.27 11.94
CA LEU A 95 -2.26 -0.46 12.96
C LEU A 95 -1.89 -1.28 14.19
N GLU A 96 -2.77 -2.17 14.65
CA GLU A 96 -2.48 -3.09 15.75
C GLU A 96 -1.26 -3.96 15.42
N TYR A 97 -1.20 -4.52 14.20
CA TYR A 97 -0.05 -5.29 13.75
C TYR A 97 1.24 -4.47 13.79
N LEU A 98 1.25 -3.23 13.26
CA LEU A 98 2.42 -2.35 13.28
C LEU A 98 2.84 -1.99 14.70
N HIS A 99 1.88 -1.64 15.58
CA HIS A 99 2.17 -1.24 16.97
C HIS A 99 2.70 -2.40 17.80
N ASN A 100 2.23 -3.63 17.59
CA ASN A 100 2.75 -4.83 18.25
C ASN A 100 4.21 -5.11 17.84
N ASP A 101 4.62 -4.66 16.65
CA ASP A 101 6.01 -4.73 16.17
C ASP A 101 6.81 -3.43 16.43
N ASN A 102 6.31 -2.58 17.35
CA ASN A 102 6.90 -1.30 17.73
C ASN A 102 7.13 -0.33 16.54
N LYS A 103 6.30 -0.43 15.51
CA LYS A 103 6.34 0.44 14.33
C LYS A 103 5.18 1.43 14.37
N LEU A 104 5.46 2.69 14.04
CA LEU A 104 4.46 3.75 13.92
C LEU A 104 4.32 4.17 12.46
N HIS A 105 3.08 4.26 11.96
CA HIS A 105 2.82 4.65 10.58
C HIS A 105 3.09 6.15 10.33
N ARG A 106 2.70 7.03 11.25
CA ARG A 106 2.88 8.51 11.28
C ARG A 106 2.18 9.31 10.18
N ASP A 107 1.65 8.69 9.10
CA ASP A 107 0.97 9.38 8.00
C ASP A 107 -0.31 8.65 7.58
N ILE A 108 -1.23 8.47 8.54
CA ILE A 108 -2.55 7.87 8.25
C ILE A 108 -3.43 8.91 7.54
N LYS A 109 -3.77 8.61 6.29
CA LYS A 109 -4.67 9.41 5.46
C LYS A 109 -5.33 8.54 4.38
N GLY A 110 -6.43 9.01 3.80
CA GLY A 110 -7.19 8.26 2.79
C GLY A 110 -6.36 7.80 1.58
N ASP A 111 -5.31 8.55 1.22
CA ASP A 111 -4.43 8.19 0.10
C ASP A 111 -3.52 6.99 0.41
N ASN A 112 -3.22 6.74 1.69
CA ASN A 112 -2.38 5.63 2.14
C ASN A 112 -3.18 4.40 2.57
N ILE A 113 -4.51 4.48 2.55
CA ILE A 113 -5.40 3.33 2.75
C ILE A 113 -5.81 2.82 1.37
N ARG A 114 -5.37 1.62 1.01
CA ARG A 114 -5.53 1.06 -0.33
C ARG A 114 -6.44 -0.16 -0.32
N GLN A 115 -7.13 -0.38 -1.43
CA GLN A 115 -8.01 -1.52 -1.61
C GLN A 115 -7.44 -2.49 -2.65
N THR A 116 -7.50 -3.77 -2.32
CA THR A 116 -7.00 -4.84 -3.20
C THR A 116 -7.97 -5.16 -4.33
N GLN A 117 -9.27 -4.84 -4.18
CA GLN A 117 -10.30 -5.10 -5.18
C GLN A 117 -10.88 -3.81 -5.77
N PRO A 118 -11.30 -3.82 -7.05
CA PRO A 118 -11.98 -2.68 -7.67
C PRO A 118 -13.27 -2.32 -6.92
N SER A 119 -13.55 -1.03 -6.78
CA SER A 119 -14.75 -0.50 -6.12
C SER A 119 -16.07 -0.97 -6.75
N SER A 120 -16.06 -1.35 -8.04
CA SER A 120 -17.22 -1.93 -8.72
C SER A 120 -17.70 -3.26 -8.13
N LEU A 121 -16.82 -4.02 -7.47
CA LEU A 121 -17.15 -5.26 -6.79
C LEU A 121 -17.71 -5.05 -5.38
N LEU A 122 -17.59 -3.83 -4.82
CA LEU A 122 -18.12 -3.49 -3.50
C LEU A 122 -19.66 -3.46 -3.47
N THR A 123 -20.32 -3.36 -4.64
CA THR A 123 -21.78 -3.24 -4.76
C THR A 123 -22.53 -4.56 -4.85
N GLU A 124 -21.87 -5.69 -5.13
CA GLU A 124 -22.56 -6.94 -5.48
C GLU A 124 -22.52 -8.05 -4.43
N THR A 125 -21.68 -7.98 -3.40
CA THR A 125 -21.60 -9.09 -2.43
C THR A 125 -21.43 -8.62 -0.99
N ARG A 126 -22.38 -9.00 -0.11
CA ARG A 126 -22.31 -8.87 1.35
C ARG A 126 -21.17 -9.71 2.01
N GLN A 127 -20.36 -10.40 1.23
CA GLN A 127 -19.17 -11.13 1.68
C GLN A 127 -17.90 -10.44 1.15
N LEU A 128 -17.65 -9.26 1.67
CA LEU A 128 -16.46 -8.50 1.32
C LEU A 128 -15.27 -8.97 2.16
N GLN A 129 -14.40 -9.76 1.57
CA GLN A 129 -12.97 -9.75 1.93
C GLN A 129 -12.35 -8.48 1.31
N THR A 130 -12.73 -7.33 1.82
CA THR A 130 -12.09 -6.07 1.47
C THR A 130 -10.83 -5.96 2.30
N SER A 131 -9.71 -6.43 1.79
CA SER A 131 -8.43 -6.17 2.43
C SER A 131 -8.11 -4.69 2.22
N CYS A 132 -8.25 -3.90 3.26
CA CYS A 132 -7.78 -2.53 3.30
C CYS A 132 -6.31 -2.59 3.73
N LEU A 133 -5.39 -2.24 2.82
CA LEU A 133 -3.97 -2.30 3.09
C LEU A 133 -3.45 -0.94 3.50
N VAL A 134 -2.74 -0.91 4.60
CA VAL A 134 -2.03 0.29 5.07
C VAL A 134 -0.70 0.36 4.34
N ARG A 135 -0.49 1.44 3.60
CA ARG A 135 0.78 1.72 2.93
C ARG A 135 1.66 2.58 3.83
N MET A 136 2.88 2.11 4.08
CA MET A 136 3.92 2.90 4.71
C MET A 136 4.56 3.78 3.62
N ASP A 137 4.26 5.08 3.65
CA ASP A 137 4.99 6.11 2.91
C ASP A 137 5.44 7.17 3.92
N ARG A 138 6.66 7.58 3.82
CA ARG A 138 7.15 8.85 4.34
C ARG A 138 7.24 9.86 3.23
#